data_97bb9c63bac5b224835083dbfef58b54
#
_entry.id   97bb9c63bac5b224835083dbfef58b54
#
_cell.length_a   1.000
_cell.length_b   1.000
_cell.length_c   1.000
_cell.angle_alpha   90.00
_cell.angle_beta   90.00
_cell.angle_gamma   90.00
#
_symmetry.space_group_name_H-M   'P 1'
#
loop_
_entity.id
_entity.type
_entity.pdbx_description
1 polymer ?
#
loop_
_entity_poly.entity_id
_entity_poly.type
_entity_poly.pdbx_seq_one_letter_code
_entity_poly.pdbx_strand_id
1 'polypeptide(L)'
;EYEFINTRDQIPIYVAANAPKAMMLAGELGDGWVTSRTNTVEGFQDAWQQVAKGVEKAGKDSSGLDRVLFSTACLLGPNEGLDSERVKTQAGPWATVALHSLYETVKDPDAAPAPIRPTFAKYKAFMDQRLQSKDDYYFDLHDGHCLYVRDEEAQFVTPEVIGTTTMTAQPDALLE
;
A
#
# COMPACT_ATOMS: atom_id res chain seq x y z
N GLU A 1 29.02 -1.78 32.60
CA GLU A 1 27.74 -2.26 32.01
C GLU A 1 26.92 -1.03 31.63
N TYR A 2 26.42 -1.01 30.39
CA TYR A 2 25.57 0.10 29.91
C TYR A 2 24.11 -0.26 30.21
N GLU A 3 23.55 0.25 31.29
CA GLU A 3 22.19 -0.04 31.76
C GLU A 3 21.08 0.31 30.77
N PHE A 4 21.36 1.16 29.77
CA PHE A 4 20.39 1.55 28.73
C PHE A 4 20.28 0.54 27.56
N ILE A 5 21.15 -0.48 27.52
CA ILE A 5 21.08 -1.55 26.50
C ILE A 5 20.32 -2.74 27.10
N ASN A 6 19.10 -2.96 26.62
CA ASN A 6 18.36 -4.16 26.98
C ASN A 6 18.92 -5.36 26.20
N THR A 7 19.59 -6.27 26.91
CA THR A 7 20.14 -7.50 26.33
C THR A 7 19.39 -8.76 26.80
N ARG A 8 18.29 -8.59 27.54
CA ARG A 8 17.55 -9.70 28.14
C ARG A 8 16.29 -10.06 27.39
N ASP A 9 15.62 -9.06 26.83
CA ASP A 9 14.37 -9.27 26.13
C ASP A 9 14.64 -9.62 24.65
N GLN A 10 13.86 -10.53 24.14
CA GLN A 10 13.90 -10.86 22.71
C GLN A 10 13.33 -9.68 21.93
N ILE A 11 14.04 -9.31 20.85
CA ILE A 11 13.53 -8.31 19.91
C ILE A 11 12.47 -9.00 19.04
N PRO A 12 11.21 -8.55 19.03
CA PRO A 12 10.18 -9.13 18.19
C PRO A 12 10.47 -8.87 16.71
N ILE A 13 10.28 -9.89 15.88
CA ILE A 13 10.49 -9.82 14.43
C ILE A 13 9.15 -9.75 13.71
N TYR A 14 8.87 -8.60 13.10
CA TYR A 14 7.70 -8.41 12.24
C TYR A 14 8.06 -8.64 10.79
N VAL A 15 7.33 -9.52 10.13
CA VAL A 15 7.59 -9.89 8.73
C VAL A 15 6.62 -9.15 7.82
N ALA A 16 7.14 -8.27 6.97
CA ALA A 16 6.35 -7.62 5.93
C ALA A 16 6.08 -8.62 4.79
N ALA A 17 4.81 -8.97 4.57
CA ALA A 17 4.45 -10.00 3.61
C ALA A 17 3.12 -9.71 2.90
N ASN A 18 3.15 -9.64 1.57
CA ASN A 18 2.01 -9.38 0.69
C ASN A 18 1.68 -10.55 -0.26
N ALA A 19 2.57 -11.55 -0.39
CA ALA A 19 2.38 -12.72 -1.24
C ALA A 19 2.11 -13.98 -0.41
N PRO A 20 1.32 -14.95 -0.91
CA PRO A 20 0.87 -16.10 -0.12
C PRO A 20 1.98 -16.89 0.58
N LYS A 21 3.10 -17.15 -0.12
CA LYS A 21 4.24 -17.87 0.47
C LYS A 21 4.94 -17.06 1.56
N ALA A 22 5.10 -15.75 1.36
CA ALA A 22 5.70 -14.86 2.35
C ALA A 22 4.79 -14.71 3.57
N MET A 23 3.46 -14.64 3.38
CA MET A 23 2.48 -14.61 4.47
C MET A 23 2.54 -15.90 5.31
N MET A 24 2.64 -17.07 4.67
CA MET A 24 2.85 -18.32 5.40
C MET A 24 4.14 -18.29 6.22
N LEU A 25 5.24 -17.79 5.63
CA LEU A 25 6.51 -17.66 6.33
C LEU A 25 6.44 -16.70 7.52
N ALA A 26 5.69 -15.59 7.37
CA ALA A 26 5.42 -14.66 8.48
C ALA A 26 4.73 -15.36 9.65
N GLY A 27 3.73 -16.19 9.39
CA GLY A 27 3.07 -16.99 10.42
C GLY A 27 3.99 -18.06 11.04
N GLU A 28 4.84 -18.69 10.24
CA GLU A 28 5.73 -19.75 10.70
C GLU A 28 6.86 -19.20 11.60
N LEU A 29 7.48 -18.09 11.24
CA LEU A 29 8.71 -17.61 11.84
C LEU A 29 8.59 -16.27 12.60
N GLY A 30 7.60 -15.40 12.23
CA GLY A 30 7.48 -14.07 12.81
C GLY A 30 6.80 -14.03 14.16
N ASP A 31 7.01 -12.93 14.88
CA ASP A 31 6.26 -12.52 16.06
C ASP A 31 5.09 -11.59 15.66
N GLY A 32 5.18 -10.99 14.47
CA GLY A 32 4.13 -10.18 13.87
C GLY A 32 4.16 -10.26 12.34
N TRP A 33 3.01 -9.96 11.73
CA TRP A 33 2.83 -9.84 10.30
C TRP A 33 2.39 -8.44 9.93
N VAL A 34 3.08 -7.82 8.97
CA VAL A 34 2.75 -6.51 8.42
C VAL A 34 2.35 -6.67 6.96
N THR A 35 1.23 -6.08 6.56
CA THR A 35 0.77 -6.09 5.16
C THR A 35 0.28 -4.71 4.72
N SER A 36 0.45 -4.41 3.43
CA SER A 36 -0.14 -3.27 2.74
C SER A 36 -1.04 -3.69 1.57
N ARG A 37 -1.37 -4.99 1.51
CA ARG A 37 -2.03 -5.59 0.34
C ARG A 37 -3.48 -5.15 0.14
N THR A 38 -4.13 -4.70 1.17
CA THR A 38 -5.57 -4.43 1.17
C THR A 38 -5.92 -3.19 1.97
N ASN A 39 -7.02 -2.56 1.62
CA ASN A 39 -7.63 -1.45 2.35
C ASN A 39 -9.03 -1.80 2.88
N THR A 40 -9.38 -3.09 2.89
CA THR A 40 -10.68 -3.56 3.40
C THR A 40 -10.50 -4.59 4.49
N VAL A 41 -11.49 -4.67 5.40
CA VAL A 41 -11.51 -5.66 6.49
C VAL A 41 -11.54 -7.08 5.93
N GLU A 42 -12.38 -7.32 4.93
CA GLU A 42 -12.52 -8.62 4.29
C GLU A 42 -11.21 -9.07 3.65
N GLY A 43 -10.57 -8.17 2.89
CA GLY A 43 -9.27 -8.45 2.26
C GLY A 43 -8.17 -8.74 3.28
N PHE A 44 -8.20 -8.08 4.44
CA PHE A 44 -7.27 -8.35 5.53
C PHE A 44 -7.54 -9.71 6.18
N GLN A 45 -8.79 -10.06 6.38
CA GLN A 45 -9.18 -11.37 6.89
C GLN A 45 -8.80 -12.50 5.93
N ASP A 46 -9.01 -12.32 4.62
CA ASP A 46 -8.60 -13.27 3.59
C ASP A 46 -7.09 -13.47 3.55
N ALA A 47 -6.33 -12.38 3.64
CA ALA A 47 -4.87 -12.44 3.71
C ALA A 47 -4.39 -13.16 4.98
N TRP A 48 -5.06 -12.93 6.12
CA TRP A 48 -4.77 -13.61 7.37
C TRP A 48 -4.87 -15.14 7.25
N GLN A 49 -5.77 -15.68 6.43
CA GLN A 49 -5.89 -17.13 6.23
C GLN A 49 -4.56 -17.76 5.72
N GLN A 50 -3.75 -17.01 4.98
CA GLN A 50 -2.44 -17.52 4.52
C GLN A 50 -1.40 -17.49 5.66
N VAL A 51 -1.44 -16.45 6.50
CA VAL A 51 -0.58 -16.36 7.69
C VAL A 51 -0.92 -17.48 8.67
N ALA A 52 -2.22 -17.71 8.91
CA ALA A 52 -2.72 -18.74 9.82
C ALA A 52 -2.24 -20.15 9.45
N LYS A 53 -2.14 -20.46 8.15
CA LYS A 53 -1.53 -21.73 7.70
C LYS A 53 -0.08 -21.88 8.14
N GLY A 54 0.68 -20.79 8.17
CA GLY A 54 2.06 -20.80 8.66
C GLY A 54 2.14 -20.99 10.18
N VAL A 55 1.25 -20.32 10.91
CA VAL A 55 1.09 -20.48 12.37
C VAL A 55 0.77 -21.94 12.73
N GLU A 56 -0.21 -22.53 12.04
CA GLU A 56 -0.61 -23.94 12.22
C GLU A 56 0.55 -24.90 11.92
N LYS A 57 1.24 -24.68 10.79
CA LYS A 57 2.41 -25.48 10.40
C LYS A 57 3.52 -25.45 11.46
N ALA A 58 3.73 -24.32 12.12
CA ALA A 58 4.71 -24.15 13.19
C ALA A 58 4.23 -24.65 14.56
N GLY A 59 2.96 -25.04 14.69
CA GLY A 59 2.36 -25.42 15.98
C GLY A 59 2.30 -24.24 16.97
N LYS A 60 2.26 -23.00 16.48
CA LYS A 60 2.23 -21.79 17.30
C LYS A 60 0.79 -21.43 17.67
N ASP A 61 0.63 -20.66 18.76
CA ASP A 61 -0.63 -20.01 19.08
C ASP A 61 -0.78 -18.70 18.28
N SER A 62 -1.86 -18.59 17.53
CA SER A 62 -2.15 -17.40 16.73
C SER A 62 -2.48 -16.15 17.55
N SER A 63 -2.85 -16.31 18.84
CA SER A 63 -3.15 -15.18 19.73
C SER A 63 -1.91 -14.35 20.08
N GLY A 64 -0.73 -14.95 20.00
CA GLY A 64 0.55 -14.29 20.25
C GLY A 64 1.17 -13.61 19.03
N LEU A 65 0.53 -13.69 17.85
CA LEU A 65 1.07 -13.09 16.64
C LEU A 65 0.38 -11.76 16.33
N ASP A 66 1.14 -10.67 16.34
CA ASP A 66 0.64 -9.34 16.02
C ASP A 66 0.25 -9.23 14.54
N ARG A 67 -0.84 -8.49 14.28
CA ARG A 67 -1.41 -8.28 12.93
C ARG A 67 -1.44 -6.80 12.62
N VAL A 68 -0.62 -6.37 11.68
CA VAL A 68 -0.47 -4.96 11.34
C VAL A 68 -0.86 -4.72 9.89
N LEU A 69 -1.90 -3.90 9.69
CA LEU A 69 -2.22 -3.35 8.38
C LEU A 69 -1.52 -1.99 8.23
N PHE A 70 -0.60 -1.91 7.28
CA PHE A 70 -0.04 -0.64 6.85
C PHE A 70 -0.94 -0.07 5.75
N SER A 71 -1.63 1.00 6.07
CA SER A 71 -2.53 1.66 5.14
C SER A 71 -2.28 3.17 5.13
N THR A 72 -2.67 3.82 4.05
CA THR A 72 -2.58 5.25 3.89
C THR A 72 -3.96 5.85 3.90
N ALA A 73 -4.17 6.81 4.76
CA ALA A 73 -5.43 7.51 4.91
C ALA A 73 -5.20 9.01 5.05
N CYS A 74 -6.14 9.78 4.53
CA CYS A 74 -6.28 11.19 4.84
C CYS A 74 -7.71 11.42 5.35
N LEU A 75 -7.86 11.83 6.60
CA LEU A 75 -9.17 12.21 7.12
C LEU A 75 -9.60 13.54 6.50
N LEU A 76 -10.76 13.54 5.86
CA LEU A 76 -11.33 14.75 5.29
C LEU A 76 -11.87 15.67 6.38
N GLY A 77 -11.59 16.96 6.26
CA GLY A 77 -12.23 17.98 7.07
C GLY A 77 -13.71 18.16 6.72
N PRO A 78 -14.50 18.87 7.56
CA PRO A 78 -15.89 19.17 7.24
C PRO A 78 -16.02 19.86 5.87
N ASN A 79 -16.83 19.32 4.98
CA ASN A 79 -17.04 19.79 3.60
C ASN A 79 -15.79 19.79 2.70
N GLU A 80 -14.75 19.08 3.07
CA GLU A 80 -13.54 18.94 2.25
C GLU A 80 -13.71 17.83 1.21
N GLY A 81 -13.33 18.12 -0.04
CA GLY A 81 -13.33 17.17 -1.13
C GLY A 81 -11.96 16.49 -1.34
N LEU A 82 -11.98 15.40 -2.07
CA LEU A 82 -10.75 14.67 -2.46
C LEU A 82 -9.82 15.48 -3.38
N ASP A 83 -10.32 16.57 -3.94
CA ASP A 83 -9.60 17.48 -4.83
C ASP A 83 -8.89 18.62 -4.10
N SER A 84 -9.04 18.75 -2.77
CA SER A 84 -8.36 19.80 -2.02
C SER A 84 -6.83 19.65 -2.08
N GLU A 85 -6.12 20.77 -2.08
CA GLU A 85 -4.64 20.75 -2.12
C GLU A 85 -4.03 20.03 -0.91
N ARG A 86 -4.67 20.14 0.27
CA ARG A 86 -4.23 19.40 1.46
C ARG A 86 -4.33 17.89 1.25
N VAL A 87 -5.44 17.41 0.71
CA VAL A 87 -5.67 15.99 0.44
C VAL A 87 -4.68 15.48 -0.62
N LYS A 88 -4.50 16.23 -1.71
CA LYS A 88 -3.50 15.88 -2.74
C LYS A 88 -2.09 15.83 -2.17
N THR A 89 -1.74 16.75 -1.27
CA THR A 89 -0.42 16.73 -0.62
C THR A 89 -0.23 15.52 0.29
N GLN A 90 -1.25 15.13 1.05
CA GLN A 90 -1.15 14.02 2.00
C GLN A 90 -1.34 12.65 1.37
N ALA A 91 -2.35 12.50 0.51
CA ALA A 91 -2.69 11.22 -0.10
C ALA A 91 -2.04 11.00 -1.48
N GLY A 92 -1.65 12.10 -2.15
CA GLY A 92 -1.11 12.05 -3.52
C GLY A 92 0.12 11.16 -3.69
N PRO A 93 1.15 11.23 -2.83
CA PRO A 93 2.31 10.35 -2.94
C PRO A 93 1.94 8.86 -2.95
N TRP A 94 0.93 8.47 -2.19
CA TRP A 94 0.45 7.08 -2.14
C TRP A 94 -0.43 6.73 -3.32
N ALA A 95 -1.22 7.69 -3.81
CA ALA A 95 -1.99 7.53 -5.04
C ALA A 95 -1.07 7.29 -6.25
N THR A 96 0.07 8.00 -6.33
CA THR A 96 1.09 7.75 -7.36
C THR A 96 1.78 6.41 -7.20
N VAL A 97 2.08 5.97 -5.97
CA VAL A 97 2.60 4.61 -5.71
C VAL A 97 1.68 3.53 -6.27
N ALA A 98 0.35 3.70 -6.13
CA ALA A 98 -0.60 2.76 -6.70
C ALA A 98 -0.57 2.78 -8.24
N LEU A 99 -0.42 3.96 -8.87
CA LEU A 99 -0.26 4.06 -10.32
C LEU A 99 1.05 3.43 -10.80
N HIS A 100 2.18 3.59 -10.06
CA HIS A 100 3.45 2.91 -10.35
C HIS A 100 3.27 1.39 -10.33
N SER A 101 2.65 0.85 -9.27
CA SER A 101 2.38 -0.58 -9.15
C SER A 101 1.48 -1.11 -10.27
N LEU A 102 0.44 -0.36 -10.63
CA LEU A 102 -0.43 -0.71 -11.76
C LEU A 102 0.35 -0.70 -13.08
N TYR A 103 1.22 0.29 -13.30
CA TYR A 103 2.05 0.36 -14.51
C TYR A 103 2.93 -0.87 -14.68
N GLU A 104 3.53 -1.36 -13.60
CA GLU A 104 4.38 -2.56 -13.62
C GLU A 104 3.59 -3.87 -13.79
N THR A 105 2.39 -3.95 -13.21
CA THR A 105 1.65 -5.21 -13.09
C THR A 105 0.51 -5.36 -14.11
N VAL A 106 -0.09 -4.25 -14.55
CA VAL A 106 -1.27 -4.23 -15.43
C VAL A 106 -0.87 -3.81 -16.83
N LYS A 107 -0.87 -4.77 -17.76
CA LYS A 107 -0.50 -4.50 -19.16
C LYS A 107 -1.63 -3.84 -19.95
N ASP A 108 -2.87 -4.29 -19.74
CA ASP A 108 -4.07 -3.75 -20.37
C ASP A 108 -4.77 -2.77 -19.42
N PRO A 109 -4.89 -1.47 -19.77
CA PRO A 109 -5.59 -0.51 -18.92
C PRO A 109 -7.01 -0.90 -18.55
N ASP A 110 -7.70 -1.70 -19.36
CA ASP A 110 -9.05 -2.16 -19.08
C ASP A 110 -9.13 -3.13 -17.89
N ALA A 111 -8.01 -3.72 -17.50
CA ALA A 111 -7.92 -4.54 -16.29
C ALA A 111 -7.75 -3.71 -15.00
N ALA A 112 -7.52 -2.40 -15.10
CA ALA A 112 -7.46 -1.53 -13.93
C ALA A 112 -8.86 -1.35 -13.28
N PRO A 113 -8.93 -1.02 -11.98
CA PRO A 113 -10.20 -0.73 -11.30
C PRO A 113 -11.03 0.30 -12.08
N ALA A 114 -12.33 0.04 -12.26
CA ALA A 114 -13.20 0.83 -13.12
C ALA A 114 -13.15 2.34 -12.86
N PRO A 115 -13.16 2.85 -11.59
CA PRO A 115 -13.15 4.29 -11.34
C PRO A 115 -11.91 5.01 -11.86
N ILE A 116 -10.75 4.34 -11.86
CA ILE A 116 -9.46 4.95 -12.23
C ILE A 116 -8.99 4.58 -13.63
N ARG A 117 -9.70 3.71 -14.31
CA ARG A 117 -9.30 3.19 -15.65
C ARG A 117 -8.97 4.31 -16.66
N PRO A 118 -9.79 5.37 -16.81
CA PRO A 118 -9.49 6.45 -17.76
C PRO A 118 -8.20 7.20 -17.39
N THR A 119 -7.97 7.43 -16.09
CA THR A 119 -6.76 8.10 -15.61
C THR A 119 -5.55 7.20 -15.78
N PHE A 120 -5.69 5.91 -15.45
CA PHE A 120 -4.60 4.94 -15.61
C PHE A 120 -4.21 4.75 -17.09
N ALA A 121 -5.15 4.74 -18.01
CA ALA A 121 -4.84 4.67 -19.44
C ALA A 121 -3.97 5.85 -19.91
N LYS A 122 -4.29 7.07 -19.45
CA LYS A 122 -3.49 8.27 -19.72
C LYS A 122 -2.12 8.21 -19.04
N TYR A 123 -2.09 7.78 -17.79
CA TYR A 123 -0.85 7.59 -17.04
C TYR A 123 0.07 6.59 -17.72
N LYS A 124 -0.47 5.45 -18.12
CA LYS A 124 0.30 4.43 -18.84
C LYS A 124 0.89 4.97 -20.14
N ALA A 125 0.11 5.68 -20.95
CA ALA A 125 0.60 6.28 -22.18
C ALA A 125 1.72 7.32 -21.92
N PHE A 126 1.57 8.14 -20.87
CA PHE A 126 2.58 9.08 -20.43
C PHE A 126 3.88 8.37 -20.02
N MET A 127 3.80 7.31 -19.22
CA MET A 127 4.97 6.56 -18.79
C MET A 127 5.61 5.76 -19.92
N ASP A 128 4.83 5.15 -20.82
CA ASP A 128 5.32 4.45 -22.02
C ASP A 128 6.16 5.40 -22.89
N GLN A 129 5.72 6.65 -23.04
CA GLN A 129 6.48 7.66 -23.79
C GLN A 129 7.75 8.10 -23.05
N ARG A 130 7.67 8.28 -21.73
CA ARG A 130 8.78 8.74 -20.89
C ARG A 130 9.88 7.70 -20.71
N LEU A 131 9.48 6.44 -20.51
CA LEU A 131 10.39 5.35 -20.13
C LEU A 131 10.92 4.54 -21.34
N GLN A 132 10.64 4.97 -22.57
CA GLN A 132 11.16 4.32 -23.76
C GLN A 132 12.68 4.23 -23.72
N SER A 133 13.18 3.01 -23.91
CA SER A 133 14.62 2.70 -24.07
C SER A 133 15.52 2.94 -22.84
N LYS A 134 15.00 2.90 -21.61
CA LYS A 134 15.81 2.98 -20.40
C LYS A 134 15.92 1.61 -19.73
N ASP A 135 17.13 1.12 -19.56
CA ASP A 135 17.39 -0.14 -18.83
C ASP A 135 17.14 0.01 -17.33
N ASP A 136 17.18 1.24 -16.82
CA ASP A 136 17.01 1.62 -15.43
C ASP A 136 15.72 2.39 -15.17
N TYR A 137 14.67 2.11 -15.97
CA TYR A 137 13.37 2.81 -15.95
C TYR A 137 12.74 2.90 -14.54
N TYR A 138 13.02 1.94 -13.68
CA TYR A 138 12.47 1.88 -12.34
C TYR A 138 12.95 3.02 -11.44
N PHE A 139 14.13 3.59 -11.66
CA PHE A 139 14.57 4.79 -10.95
C PHE A 139 13.73 6.02 -11.33
N ASP A 140 13.39 6.15 -12.61
CA ASP A 140 12.51 7.22 -13.07
C ASP A 140 11.03 6.98 -12.66
N LEU A 141 10.58 5.72 -12.70
CA LEU A 141 9.20 5.37 -12.32
C LEU A 141 8.96 5.63 -10.84
N HIS A 142 9.91 5.27 -9.99
CA HIS A 142 9.77 5.37 -8.54
C HIS A 142 10.41 6.63 -7.93
N ASP A 143 10.79 7.61 -8.75
CA ASP A 143 11.26 8.90 -8.22
C ASP A 143 10.14 9.58 -7.43
N GLY A 144 10.43 9.98 -6.19
CA GLY A 144 9.44 10.52 -5.25
C GLY A 144 8.56 9.48 -4.55
N HIS A 145 8.77 8.17 -4.80
CA HIS A 145 7.98 7.08 -4.24
C HIS A 145 7.73 7.23 -2.73
N CYS A 146 6.47 7.26 -2.31
CA CYS A 146 6.00 7.49 -0.94
C CYS A 146 6.34 8.86 -0.32
N LEU A 147 7.04 9.75 -1.01
CA LEU A 147 7.55 11.01 -0.44
C LEU A 147 6.85 12.25 -0.99
N TYR A 148 6.75 12.35 -2.30
CA TYR A 148 6.15 13.50 -2.99
C TYR A 148 5.57 13.08 -4.35
N VAL A 149 4.69 13.92 -4.88
CA VAL A 149 4.20 13.81 -6.25
C VAL A 149 5.05 14.69 -7.13
N ARG A 150 5.59 14.16 -8.21
CA ARG A 150 6.31 14.96 -9.21
C ARG A 150 5.34 15.89 -9.94
N ASP A 151 5.80 17.08 -10.32
CA ASP A 151 4.97 18.09 -10.98
C ASP A 151 4.26 17.53 -12.22
N GLU A 152 4.95 16.74 -13.03
CA GLU A 152 4.39 16.12 -14.23
C GLU A 152 3.37 15.00 -13.94
N GLU A 153 3.42 14.39 -12.77
CA GLU A 153 2.46 13.35 -12.33
C GLU A 153 1.26 13.92 -11.57
N ALA A 154 1.34 15.15 -11.10
CA ALA A 154 0.25 15.77 -10.33
C ALA A 154 -1.10 15.75 -11.04
N GLN A 155 -1.10 15.81 -12.38
CA GLN A 155 -2.32 15.72 -13.21
C GLN A 155 -3.04 14.37 -13.11
N PHE A 156 -2.37 13.32 -12.65
CA PHE A 156 -2.95 11.98 -12.48
C PHE A 156 -3.43 11.71 -11.05
N VAL A 157 -3.12 12.61 -10.10
CA VAL A 157 -3.62 12.54 -8.73
C VAL A 157 -5.05 13.13 -8.69
N THR A 158 -5.98 12.36 -9.22
CA THR A 158 -7.39 12.75 -9.31
C THR A 158 -8.18 12.25 -8.09
N PRO A 159 -9.36 12.84 -7.81
CA PRO A 159 -10.24 12.35 -6.74
C PRO A 159 -10.54 10.85 -6.84
N GLU A 160 -10.74 10.35 -8.07
CA GLU A 160 -11.03 8.93 -8.30
C GLU A 160 -9.82 8.06 -7.94
N VAL A 161 -8.59 8.50 -8.27
CA VAL A 161 -7.37 7.75 -7.93
C VAL A 161 -7.18 7.76 -6.42
N ILE A 162 -7.26 8.92 -5.75
CA ILE A 162 -7.15 9.01 -4.29
C ILE A 162 -8.20 8.13 -3.62
N GLY A 163 -9.48 8.27 -3.99
CA GLY A 163 -10.58 7.52 -3.36
C GLY A 163 -10.55 6.01 -3.63
N THR A 164 -9.91 5.57 -4.73
CA THR A 164 -9.80 4.14 -5.05
C THR A 164 -8.57 3.49 -4.42
N THR A 165 -7.48 4.25 -4.24
CA THR A 165 -6.18 3.68 -3.89
C THR A 165 -5.73 3.97 -2.46
N THR A 166 -6.45 4.87 -1.76
CA THR A 166 -6.16 5.24 -0.36
C THR A 166 -7.44 5.16 0.48
N MET A 167 -7.31 5.08 1.79
CA MET A 167 -8.43 5.14 2.74
C MET A 167 -8.75 6.61 3.08
N THR A 168 -8.93 7.45 2.05
CA THR A 168 -9.23 8.88 2.26
C THR A 168 -10.74 9.11 2.23
N ALA A 169 -11.30 9.46 3.37
CA ALA A 169 -12.74 9.66 3.52
C ALA A 169 -13.08 10.56 4.72
N GLN A 170 -14.36 10.88 4.87
CA GLN A 170 -14.88 11.46 6.10
C GLN A 170 -14.72 10.44 7.26
N PRO A 171 -14.50 10.92 8.51
CA PRO A 171 -14.29 10.03 9.65
C PRO A 171 -15.36 8.95 9.81
N ASP A 172 -16.62 9.31 9.65
CA ASP A 172 -17.75 8.39 9.82
C ASP A 172 -17.74 7.25 8.78
N ALA A 173 -17.31 7.55 7.55
CA ALA A 173 -17.23 6.55 6.47
C ALA A 173 -16.06 5.56 6.65
N LEU A 174 -15.12 5.82 7.57
CA LEU A 174 -14.02 4.90 7.88
C LEU A 174 -14.34 3.97 9.06
N LEU A 175 -15.49 4.18 9.72
CA LEU A 175 -15.94 3.38 10.86
C LEU A 175 -16.98 2.31 10.46
N GLU A 176 -17.49 2.36 9.24
CA GLU A 176 -18.41 1.38 8.64
C GLU A 176 -17.65 0.28 7.90
#